data_25a268724ff357ef09649ff06eefff18
#
_entry.id   25a268724ff357ef09649ff06eefff18
#
_cell.length_a   1.000
_cell.length_b   1.000
_cell.length_c   1.000
_cell.angle_alpha   90.00
_cell.angle_beta   90.00
_cell.angle_gamma   90.00
#
_symmetry.space_group_name_H-M   'P 1'
#
loop_
_entity.id
_entity.type
_entity.pdbx_description
1 polymer ?
#
loop_
_entity_poly.entity_id
_entity_poly.type
_entity_poly.pdbx_seq_one_letter_code
_entity_poly.pdbx_strand_id
1 'polypeptide(L)'
;MIRTDAHLVEDIFSPDLPQKPTRDGYGMGVVEAAAKNTNIVVMCADLTESTRSLEFKKLYPERFIQMGVHEQLLTAGAAGMALGGKIPYITSYAMFCPGRSWEQVRTNICLNDVNVKIIGS
;
A
#
# COMPACT_ATOMS: atom_id res chain seq x y z
N MET A 1 -10.85 14.53 0.43
CA MET A 1 -10.82 15.98 0.74
C MET A 1 -9.37 16.40 0.87
N ILE A 2 -8.94 17.44 0.15
CA ILE A 2 -7.57 17.98 0.27
C ILE A 2 -7.50 18.79 1.58
N ARG A 3 -6.42 18.62 2.34
CA ARG A 3 -6.20 19.39 3.56
C ARG A 3 -6.07 20.88 3.24
N THR A 4 -6.74 21.73 4.00
CA THR A 4 -6.71 23.19 3.78
C THR A 4 -5.39 23.82 4.18
N ASP A 5 -4.58 23.13 4.98
CA ASP A 5 -3.24 23.51 5.42
C ASP A 5 -2.11 22.91 4.55
N ALA A 6 -2.46 22.20 3.49
CA ALA A 6 -1.48 21.66 2.55
C ALA A 6 -1.04 22.73 1.55
N HIS A 7 0.26 22.96 1.46
CA HIS A 7 0.87 23.90 0.52
C HIS A 7 2.18 23.32 -0.05
N LEU A 8 2.59 23.83 -1.18
CA LEU A 8 3.90 23.52 -1.74
C LEU A 8 4.99 24.29 -0.98
N VAL A 9 6.23 23.79 -1.05
CA VAL A 9 7.38 24.57 -0.57
C VAL A 9 7.50 25.86 -1.37
N GLU A 10 7.95 26.95 -0.73
CA GLU A 10 8.00 28.28 -1.35
C GLU A 10 8.89 28.35 -2.58
N ASP A 11 10.05 27.70 -2.53
CA ASP A 11 10.99 27.63 -3.67
C ASP A 11 11.10 26.19 -4.20
N ILE A 12 10.14 25.80 -5.05
CA ILE A 12 10.09 24.47 -5.66
C ILE A 12 11.20 24.22 -6.70
N PHE A 13 11.90 25.25 -7.13
CA PHE A 13 13.00 25.17 -8.08
C PHE A 13 14.39 25.27 -7.44
N SER A 14 14.45 25.33 -6.11
CA SER A 14 15.72 25.36 -5.40
C SER A 14 16.56 24.12 -5.69
N PRO A 15 17.86 24.25 -6.04
CA PRO A 15 18.74 23.10 -6.20
C PRO A 15 18.97 22.33 -4.89
N ASP A 16 18.78 22.98 -3.75
CA ASP A 16 18.94 22.40 -2.41
C ASP A 16 17.65 21.85 -1.82
N LEU A 17 16.59 21.73 -2.65
CA LEU A 17 15.29 21.23 -2.19
C LEU A 17 15.42 19.77 -1.66
N PRO A 18 15.05 19.52 -0.40
CA PRO A 18 15.08 18.16 0.16
C PRO A 18 14.12 17.24 -0.63
N GLN A 19 14.66 16.17 -1.18
CA GLN A 19 13.88 15.20 -1.95
C GLN A 19 13.72 13.90 -1.16
N LYS A 20 12.52 13.36 -1.14
CA LYS A 20 12.21 12.04 -0.56
C LYS A 20 11.36 11.23 -1.52
N PRO A 21 11.67 9.94 -1.76
CA PRO A 21 10.79 9.06 -2.51
C PRO A 21 9.41 8.95 -1.84
N THR A 22 8.34 9.02 -2.63
CA THR A 22 6.96 8.92 -2.12
C THR A 22 6.71 7.61 -1.36
N ARG A 23 7.37 6.52 -1.76
CA ARG A 23 7.32 5.22 -1.08
C ARG A 23 7.80 5.24 0.38
N ASP A 24 8.71 6.16 0.73
CA ASP A 24 9.14 6.32 2.13
C ASP A 24 7.98 6.83 3.00
N GLY A 25 7.15 7.72 2.45
CA GLY A 25 5.92 8.18 3.10
C GLY A 25 4.92 7.05 3.35
N TYR A 26 4.76 6.14 2.37
CA TYR A 26 3.95 4.94 2.56
C TYR A 26 4.51 4.08 3.70
N GLY A 27 5.81 3.74 3.66
CA GLY A 27 6.44 2.86 4.65
C GLY A 27 6.27 3.38 6.09
N MET A 28 6.47 4.68 6.29
CA MET A 28 6.25 5.33 7.60
C MET A 28 4.77 5.33 7.98
N GLY A 29 3.91 5.74 7.07
CA GLY A 29 2.47 5.90 7.32
C GLY A 29 1.76 4.59 7.61
N VAL A 30 2.11 3.49 6.95
CA VAL A 30 1.49 2.18 7.20
C VAL A 30 1.87 1.62 8.58
N VAL A 31 3.10 1.84 9.03
CA VAL A 31 3.55 1.45 10.38
C VAL A 31 2.79 2.26 11.45
N GLU A 32 2.70 3.56 11.28
CA GLU A 32 1.96 4.43 12.20
C GLU A 32 0.46 4.07 12.26
N ALA A 33 -0.15 3.81 11.10
CA ALA A 33 -1.55 3.40 11.04
C ALA A 33 -1.78 2.04 11.71
N ALA A 34 -0.87 1.08 11.50
CA ALA A 34 -0.95 -0.25 12.07
C ALA A 34 -0.79 -0.28 13.60
N ALA A 35 -0.04 0.67 14.17
CA ALA A 35 0.06 0.84 15.62
C ALA A 35 -1.29 1.24 16.25
N LYS A 36 -2.14 1.93 15.49
CA LYS A 36 -3.46 2.41 15.93
C LYS A 36 -4.61 1.46 15.57
N ASN A 37 -4.39 0.54 14.60
CA ASN A 37 -5.43 -0.36 14.13
C ASN A 37 -4.88 -1.75 13.81
N THR A 38 -5.24 -2.73 14.62
CA THR A 38 -4.79 -4.13 14.49
C THR A 38 -5.40 -4.88 13.30
N ASN A 39 -6.43 -4.33 12.64
CA ASN A 39 -7.01 -4.91 11.44
C ASN A 39 -6.18 -4.62 10.18
N ILE A 40 -5.22 -3.70 10.24
CA ILE A 40 -4.34 -3.44 9.12
C ILE A 40 -3.39 -4.62 8.90
N VAL A 41 -3.36 -5.11 7.67
CA VAL A 41 -2.45 -6.13 7.17
C VAL A 41 -1.74 -5.62 5.92
N VAL A 42 -0.50 -6.03 5.71
CA VAL A 42 0.26 -5.70 4.50
C VAL A 42 0.51 -6.97 3.71
N MET A 43 0.20 -6.91 2.42
CA MET A 43 0.44 -8.01 1.48
C MET A 43 1.35 -7.51 0.35
N CYS A 44 2.38 -8.26 0.02
CA CYS A 44 3.42 -7.83 -0.92
C CYS A 44 3.69 -8.88 -2.01
N ALA A 45 3.94 -8.40 -3.23
CA ALA A 45 4.30 -9.23 -4.38
C ALA A 45 5.82 -9.32 -4.54
N ASP A 46 6.52 -9.83 -3.52
CA ASP A 46 8.00 -10.05 -3.49
C ASP A 46 8.87 -8.79 -3.70
N LEU A 47 8.35 -7.63 -3.27
CA LEU A 47 9.04 -6.34 -3.36
C LEU A 47 9.10 -5.63 -1.99
N THR A 48 9.27 -6.40 -0.93
CA THR A 48 9.18 -5.93 0.47
C THR A 48 10.06 -4.72 0.76
N GLU A 49 11.32 -4.78 0.33
CA GLU A 49 12.28 -3.68 0.55
C GLU A 49 12.02 -2.51 -0.39
N SER A 50 11.81 -2.81 -1.67
CA SER A 50 11.61 -1.80 -2.71
C SER A 50 10.36 -0.94 -2.47
N THR A 51 9.30 -1.54 -1.94
CA THR A 51 8.05 -0.84 -1.60
C THR A 51 8.03 -0.28 -0.18
N ARG A 52 9.14 -0.38 0.57
CA ARG A 52 9.26 0.08 1.97
C ARG A 52 8.34 -0.64 2.97
N SER A 53 7.93 -1.87 2.68
CA SER A 53 7.11 -2.69 3.58
C SER A 53 7.94 -3.45 4.64
N LEU A 54 9.28 -3.38 4.57
CA LEU A 54 10.18 -4.16 5.42
C LEU A 54 10.02 -3.84 6.91
N GLU A 55 9.86 -2.57 7.26
CA GLU A 55 9.70 -2.18 8.66
C GLU A 55 8.38 -2.68 9.24
N PHE A 56 7.30 -2.62 8.46
CA PHE A 56 6.03 -3.25 8.86
C PHE A 56 6.20 -4.75 9.11
N LYS A 57 6.88 -5.46 8.21
CA LYS A 57 7.17 -6.90 8.36
C LYS A 57 7.94 -7.22 9.64
N LYS A 58 8.91 -6.38 10.02
CA LYS A 58 9.70 -6.57 11.25
C LYS A 58 8.87 -6.35 12.52
N LEU A 59 8.02 -5.31 12.52
CA LEU A 59 7.23 -4.93 13.69
C LEU A 59 5.97 -5.78 13.85
N TYR A 60 5.38 -6.24 12.74
CA TYR A 60 4.10 -6.95 12.72
C TYR A 60 4.16 -8.18 11.79
N PRO A 61 5.07 -9.15 12.05
CA PRO A 61 5.27 -10.29 11.16
C PRO A 61 4.00 -11.14 10.95
N GLU A 62 3.14 -11.23 11.95
CA GLU A 62 1.86 -11.96 11.90
C GLU A 62 0.78 -11.27 11.04
N ARG A 63 1.00 -10.01 10.66
CA ARG A 63 0.12 -9.21 9.81
C ARG A 63 0.74 -8.89 8.45
N PHE A 64 1.90 -9.51 8.15
CA PHE A 64 2.58 -9.36 6.87
C PHE A 64 2.46 -10.66 6.06
N ILE A 65 2.00 -10.55 4.81
CA ILE A 65 1.78 -11.68 3.91
C ILE A 65 2.61 -11.51 2.64
N GLN A 66 3.53 -12.44 2.41
CA GLN A 66 4.28 -12.50 1.17
C GLN A 66 3.54 -13.39 0.17
N MET A 67 3.08 -12.80 -0.94
CA MET A 67 2.30 -13.49 -1.97
C MET A 67 3.14 -14.01 -3.15
N GLY A 68 4.43 -13.63 -3.20
CA GLY A 68 5.23 -13.84 -4.40
C GLY A 68 4.82 -12.92 -5.55
N VAL A 69 5.40 -13.12 -6.73
CA VAL A 69 5.15 -12.26 -7.92
C VAL A 69 3.82 -12.67 -8.59
N HIS A 70 2.73 -12.47 -7.89
CA HIS A 70 1.37 -12.85 -8.32
C HIS A 70 0.36 -11.73 -8.01
N GLU A 71 0.44 -10.61 -8.72
CA GLU A 71 -0.35 -9.41 -8.42
C GLU A 71 -1.86 -9.63 -8.55
N GLN A 72 -2.30 -10.52 -9.43
CA GLN A 72 -3.72 -10.90 -9.55
C GLN A 72 -4.20 -11.64 -8.30
N LEU A 73 -3.42 -12.62 -7.82
CA LEU A 73 -3.71 -13.33 -6.57
C LEU A 73 -3.61 -12.40 -5.36
N LEU A 74 -2.61 -11.50 -5.34
CA LEU A 74 -2.46 -10.46 -4.32
C LEU A 74 -3.74 -9.62 -4.19
N THR A 75 -4.28 -9.16 -5.31
CA THR A 75 -5.48 -8.31 -5.36
C THR A 75 -6.75 -9.09 -4.96
N ALA A 76 -6.92 -10.31 -5.47
CA ALA A 76 -8.06 -11.16 -5.14
C ALA A 76 -8.03 -11.59 -3.66
N GLY A 77 -6.85 -11.98 -3.16
CA GLY A 77 -6.66 -12.35 -1.74
C GLY A 77 -6.92 -11.18 -0.79
N ALA A 78 -6.51 -9.96 -1.17
CA ALA A 78 -6.79 -8.76 -0.40
C ALA A 78 -8.29 -8.47 -0.31
N ALA A 79 -9.03 -8.65 -1.40
CA ALA A 79 -10.49 -8.51 -1.36
C ALA A 79 -11.13 -9.50 -0.38
N GLY A 80 -10.68 -10.76 -0.38
CA GLY A 80 -11.13 -11.78 0.59
C GLY A 80 -10.80 -11.39 2.04
N MET A 81 -9.60 -10.88 2.29
CA MET A 81 -9.19 -10.37 3.62
C MET A 81 -10.08 -9.19 4.06
N ALA A 82 -10.42 -8.30 3.15
CA ALA A 82 -11.29 -7.16 3.44
C ALA A 82 -12.73 -7.60 3.75
N LEU A 83 -13.27 -8.58 3.04
CA LEU A 83 -14.55 -9.21 3.36
C LEU A 83 -14.53 -9.86 4.77
N GLY A 84 -13.37 -10.39 5.19
CA GLY A 84 -13.14 -10.90 6.54
C GLY A 84 -12.89 -9.83 7.60
N GLY A 85 -13.09 -8.53 7.29
CA GLY A 85 -12.98 -7.42 8.26
C GLY A 85 -11.56 -6.88 8.44
N LYS A 86 -10.59 -7.28 7.61
CA LYS A 86 -9.26 -6.70 7.62
C LYS A 86 -9.19 -5.45 6.73
N ILE A 87 -8.13 -4.68 6.89
CA ILE A 87 -7.81 -3.52 6.06
C ILE A 87 -6.49 -3.80 5.36
N PRO A 88 -6.50 -4.50 4.21
CA PRO A 88 -5.27 -4.84 3.52
C PRO A 88 -4.69 -3.67 2.76
N TYR A 89 -3.36 -3.51 2.89
CA TYR A 89 -2.51 -2.69 2.04
C TYR A 89 -1.74 -3.62 1.12
N ILE A 90 -1.99 -3.56 -0.18
CA ILE A 90 -1.27 -4.36 -1.18
C ILE A 90 -0.22 -3.53 -1.88
N THR A 91 0.98 -4.09 -2.05
CA THR A 91 2.13 -3.35 -2.58
C THR A 91 2.84 -4.09 -3.71
N SER A 92 3.07 -3.37 -4.80
CA SER A 92 3.95 -3.75 -5.90
C SER A 92 4.32 -2.49 -6.70
N TYR A 93 5.05 -2.62 -7.79
CA TYR A 93 5.22 -1.49 -8.71
C TYR A 93 3.91 -1.18 -9.45
N ALA A 94 3.67 0.10 -9.75
CA ALA A 94 2.40 0.58 -10.30
C ALA A 94 1.97 -0.13 -11.60
N MET A 95 2.91 -0.47 -12.47
CA MET A 95 2.62 -1.19 -13.71
C MET A 95 2.13 -2.64 -13.48
N PHE A 96 2.37 -3.20 -12.29
CA PHE A 96 1.93 -4.53 -11.90
C PHE A 96 0.74 -4.51 -10.95
N CYS A 97 0.73 -3.59 -9.99
CA CYS A 97 -0.40 -3.37 -9.09
C CYS A 97 -0.71 -1.85 -9.02
N PRO A 98 -1.80 -1.38 -9.70
CA PRO A 98 -2.92 -2.14 -10.23
C PRO A 98 -2.78 -2.64 -11.69
N GLY A 99 -1.73 -2.28 -12.44
CA GLY A 99 -1.68 -2.48 -13.89
C GLY A 99 -2.01 -3.91 -14.33
N ARG A 100 -1.30 -4.92 -13.83
CA ARG A 100 -1.54 -6.33 -14.18
C ARG A 100 -2.84 -6.89 -13.58
N SER A 101 -3.26 -6.36 -12.44
CA SER A 101 -4.42 -6.85 -11.68
C SER A 101 -5.68 -6.01 -11.86
N TRP A 102 -5.76 -5.21 -12.92
CA TRP A 102 -6.86 -4.27 -13.15
C TRP A 102 -8.24 -4.93 -13.16
N GLU A 103 -8.34 -6.12 -13.75
CA GLU A 103 -9.58 -6.90 -13.75
C GLU A 103 -9.98 -7.30 -12.31
N GLN A 104 -9.03 -7.79 -11.50
CA GLN A 104 -9.29 -8.16 -10.11
C GLN A 104 -9.63 -6.95 -9.23
N VAL A 105 -9.07 -5.79 -9.52
CA VAL A 105 -9.48 -4.53 -8.85
C VAL A 105 -10.96 -4.28 -9.13
N ARG A 106 -11.39 -4.38 -10.39
CA ARG A 106 -12.78 -4.18 -10.77
C ARG A 106 -13.70 -5.20 -10.13
N THR A 107 -13.44 -6.49 -10.33
CA THR A 107 -14.38 -7.57 -10.00
C THR A 107 -14.36 -7.94 -8.53
N ASN A 108 -13.18 -7.94 -7.88
CA ASN A 108 -13.06 -8.41 -6.52
C ASN A 108 -13.12 -7.27 -5.49
N ILE A 109 -12.60 -6.08 -5.83
CA ILE A 109 -12.59 -4.94 -4.90
C ILE A 109 -13.80 -4.04 -5.14
N CYS A 110 -13.93 -3.47 -6.36
CA CYS A 110 -14.93 -2.44 -6.61
C CYS A 110 -16.35 -2.98 -6.61
N LEU A 111 -16.61 -4.13 -7.25
CA LEU A 111 -17.97 -4.70 -7.29
C LEU A 111 -18.44 -5.23 -5.92
N ASN A 112 -17.51 -5.57 -5.02
CA ASN A 112 -17.81 -5.98 -3.65
C ASN A 112 -17.76 -4.81 -2.65
N ASP A 113 -17.40 -3.61 -3.10
CA ASP A 113 -17.30 -2.38 -2.28
C ASP A 113 -16.45 -2.58 -1.02
N VAL A 114 -15.27 -3.22 -1.17
CA VAL A 114 -14.41 -3.56 -0.03
C VAL A 114 -13.23 -2.61 0.14
N ASN A 115 -12.79 -2.45 1.39
CA ASN A 115 -11.77 -1.49 1.79
C ASN A 115 -10.36 -2.06 1.61
N VAL A 116 -9.81 -1.98 0.41
CA VAL A 116 -8.42 -2.35 0.07
C VAL A 116 -7.62 -1.10 -0.30
N LYS A 117 -6.42 -0.97 0.25
CA LYS A 117 -5.47 0.09 -0.11
C LYS A 117 -4.48 -0.45 -1.14
N ILE A 118 -4.47 0.14 -2.33
CA ILE A 118 -3.59 -0.27 -3.44
C ILE A 118 -2.43 0.71 -3.53
N ILE A 119 -1.22 0.22 -3.34
CA ILE A 119 0.00 1.01 -3.34
C ILE A 119 0.84 0.61 -4.56
N GLY A 120 0.84 1.48 -5.56
CA GLY A 120 1.72 1.40 -6.72
C GLY A 120 2.99 2.21 -6.47
N SER A 121 4.12 1.55 -6.34
CA SER A 121 5.42 2.16 -6.04
C SER A 121 6.24 2.41 -7.30
#